data_13aa08e8c6e53c9f41f3a156fb3a5b98
#
_entry.id   13aa08e8c6e53c9f41f3a156fb3a5b98
#
_cell.length_a   1.000
_cell.length_b   1.000
_cell.length_c   1.000
_cell.angle_alpha   90.00
_cell.angle_beta   90.00
_cell.angle_gamma   90.00
#
_symmetry.space_group_name_H-M   'P 1'
#
loop_
_entity.id
_entity.type
_entity.pdbx_description
1 polymer ?
#
loop_
_entity_poly.entity_id
_entity_poly.type
_entity_poly.pdbx_seq_one_letter_code
_entity_poly.pdbx_strand_id
1 'polypeptide(L)'
;MGYIELKNAAIYYEIYGEKNRETIVLVSGLNTQMTRWELSFCNQLVEEGFCVICFDNRDCGKSTFTTDRSNDIHSFSLNDFLRHPEKHTAPYSLMDMADDIGDLLHSLGIQRAHIVGRSMGGIIAQLFAYKYPALTKTLILLMSSSFNPALPKADDALIRKMTSSTTSFKDNKPTFIKEKIDFMKAIYGNQFSFNEEKECALIIEDECRKSSLIKPFRQIIALVSYKYDPDVLHSLHVPTLVIHGDQDPLFRTEHAVDLRNNIPNCELILKNGMGHAIPEALFPSLIKDISAFITK
;
A
#
# COMPACT_ATOMS: atom_id res chain seq x y z
N MET A 1 -18.58 -7.82 -0.55
CA MET A 1 -18.09 -6.82 0.40
C MET A 1 -18.50 -7.19 1.81
N GLY A 2 -17.67 -6.86 2.79
CA GLY A 2 -17.95 -7.16 4.18
C GLY A 2 -16.88 -6.64 5.13
N TYR A 3 -16.99 -7.04 6.38
CA TYR A 3 -15.99 -6.81 7.40
C TYR A 3 -15.50 -8.15 7.95
N ILE A 4 -14.25 -8.22 8.32
CA ILE A 4 -13.76 -9.21 9.27
C ILE A 4 -13.48 -8.51 10.60
N GLU A 5 -13.96 -9.13 11.68
CA GLU A 5 -13.74 -8.62 13.03
C GLU A 5 -12.52 -9.32 13.62
N LEU A 6 -11.52 -8.52 13.95
CA LEU A 6 -10.30 -8.93 14.64
C LEU A 6 -10.32 -8.44 16.08
N LYS A 7 -9.41 -8.91 16.92
CA LYS A 7 -9.37 -8.54 18.34
C LYS A 7 -9.40 -7.02 18.59
N ASN A 8 -8.66 -6.26 17.75
CA ASN A 8 -8.51 -4.82 17.91
C ASN A 8 -8.74 -4.06 16.60
N ALA A 9 -9.27 -4.69 15.56
CA ALA A 9 -9.50 -4.07 14.28
C ALA A 9 -10.74 -4.65 13.59
N ALA A 10 -11.42 -3.83 12.79
CA ALA A 10 -12.41 -4.29 11.83
C ALA A 10 -11.88 -3.94 10.44
N ILE A 11 -11.66 -4.94 9.61
CA ILE A 11 -11.08 -4.79 8.26
C ILE A 11 -12.19 -4.88 7.23
N TYR A 12 -12.40 -3.79 6.49
CA TYR A 12 -13.35 -3.74 5.38
C TYR A 12 -12.70 -4.26 4.10
N TYR A 13 -13.43 -5.11 3.37
CA TYR A 13 -12.96 -5.68 2.11
C TYR A 13 -14.06 -5.77 1.05
N GLU A 14 -13.64 -5.85 -0.20
CA GLU A 14 -14.49 -6.14 -1.35
C GLU A 14 -13.86 -7.25 -2.20
N ILE A 15 -14.73 -8.06 -2.84
CA ILE A 15 -14.32 -9.17 -3.70
C ILE A 15 -14.93 -8.93 -5.08
N TYR A 16 -14.11 -9.02 -6.11
CA TYR A 16 -14.47 -8.93 -7.51
C TYR A 16 -14.18 -10.26 -8.21
N GLY A 17 -15.05 -10.68 -9.13
CA GLY A 17 -14.95 -11.96 -9.81
C GLY A 17 -15.48 -13.14 -9.00
N GLU A 18 -15.22 -14.35 -9.50
CA GLU A 18 -15.70 -15.60 -8.93
C GLU A 18 -14.76 -16.15 -7.86
N LYS A 19 -15.28 -16.50 -6.69
CA LYS A 19 -14.49 -16.95 -5.53
C LYS A 19 -13.72 -18.26 -5.73
N ASN A 20 -14.09 -19.06 -6.71
CA ASN A 20 -13.43 -20.33 -7.04
C ASN A 20 -12.26 -20.20 -8.02
N ARG A 21 -11.91 -18.97 -8.41
CA ARG A 21 -10.76 -18.65 -9.26
C ARG A 21 -9.49 -18.43 -8.42
N GLU A 22 -8.35 -18.38 -9.11
CA GLU A 22 -7.09 -17.95 -8.50
C GLU A 22 -7.24 -16.57 -7.87
N THR A 23 -6.86 -16.46 -6.60
CA THR A 23 -7.10 -15.25 -5.81
C THR A 23 -5.89 -14.32 -5.80
N ILE A 24 -6.13 -13.05 -6.13
CA ILE A 24 -5.19 -11.94 -5.94
C ILE A 24 -5.67 -11.06 -4.78
N VAL A 25 -4.79 -10.77 -3.83
CA VAL A 25 -5.03 -9.80 -2.76
C VAL A 25 -4.24 -8.52 -3.04
N LEU A 26 -4.92 -7.39 -3.11
CA LEU A 26 -4.34 -6.07 -3.38
C LEU A 26 -4.13 -5.29 -2.07
N VAL A 27 -2.87 -5.04 -1.73
CA VAL A 27 -2.46 -4.36 -0.47
C VAL A 27 -2.07 -2.92 -0.77
N SER A 28 -2.82 -1.97 -0.19
CA SER A 28 -2.65 -0.53 -0.42
C SER A 28 -1.48 0.07 0.35
N GLY A 29 -0.98 1.23 -0.12
CA GLY A 29 0.10 1.98 0.51
C GLY A 29 -0.32 2.78 1.76
N LEU A 30 0.60 3.60 2.26
CA LEU A 30 0.41 4.44 3.44
C LEU A 30 -0.80 5.36 3.29
N ASN A 31 -1.74 5.28 4.24
CA ASN A 31 -2.97 6.10 4.29
C ASN A 31 -3.76 6.09 2.97
N THR A 32 -3.61 5.03 2.20
CA THR A 32 -4.23 4.87 0.89
C THR A 32 -5.36 3.87 0.98
N GLN A 33 -6.56 4.30 0.64
CA GLN A 33 -7.75 3.44 0.66
C GLN A 33 -7.74 2.46 -0.52
N MET A 34 -8.49 1.37 -0.38
CA MET A 34 -8.62 0.34 -1.43
C MET A 34 -9.20 0.89 -2.74
N THR A 35 -9.95 1.98 -2.71
CA THR A 35 -10.46 2.72 -3.88
C THR A 35 -9.37 3.16 -4.85
N ARG A 36 -8.12 3.27 -4.37
CA ARG A 36 -6.95 3.58 -5.19
C ARG A 36 -6.44 2.38 -6.01
N TRP A 37 -6.99 1.22 -5.81
CA TRP A 37 -7.01 0.13 -6.77
C TRP A 37 -8.27 0.28 -7.61
N GLU A 38 -8.24 1.18 -8.59
CA GLU A 38 -9.42 1.57 -9.34
C GLU A 38 -10.23 0.37 -9.83
N LEU A 39 -11.56 0.52 -9.85
CA LEU A 39 -12.46 -0.56 -10.27
C LEU A 39 -12.12 -1.09 -11.67
N SER A 40 -11.68 -0.23 -12.58
CA SER A 40 -11.23 -0.61 -13.93
C SER A 40 -9.98 -1.50 -13.90
N PHE A 41 -9.05 -1.27 -12.95
CA PHE A 41 -7.89 -2.14 -12.74
C PHE A 41 -8.31 -3.51 -12.19
N CYS A 42 -9.19 -3.51 -11.18
CA CYS A 42 -9.71 -4.75 -10.61
C CYS A 42 -10.50 -5.58 -11.64
N ASN A 43 -11.35 -4.93 -12.44
CA ASN A 43 -12.13 -5.61 -13.48
C ASN A 43 -11.25 -6.22 -14.57
N GLN A 44 -10.18 -5.56 -14.99
CA GLN A 44 -9.24 -6.14 -15.95
C GLN A 44 -8.55 -7.41 -15.38
N LEU A 45 -8.19 -7.45 -14.08
CA LEU A 45 -7.71 -8.68 -13.44
C LEU A 45 -8.78 -9.77 -13.41
N VAL A 46 -10.05 -9.42 -13.20
CA VAL A 46 -11.17 -10.36 -13.25
C VAL A 46 -11.37 -10.90 -14.67
N GLU A 47 -11.23 -10.08 -15.70
CA GLU A 47 -11.28 -10.48 -17.11
C GLU A 47 -10.15 -11.47 -17.47
N GLU A 48 -8.98 -11.33 -16.84
CA GLU A 48 -7.88 -12.33 -16.91
C GLU A 48 -8.16 -13.63 -16.14
N GLY A 49 -9.33 -13.75 -15.48
CA GLY A 49 -9.78 -14.96 -14.81
C GLY A 49 -9.47 -15.05 -13.32
N PHE A 50 -9.06 -13.96 -12.68
CA PHE A 50 -8.75 -13.94 -11.24
C PHE A 50 -9.96 -13.57 -10.38
N CYS A 51 -9.94 -14.01 -9.12
CA CYS A 51 -10.71 -13.44 -8.05
C CYS A 51 -9.86 -12.35 -7.37
N VAL A 52 -10.35 -11.13 -7.29
CA VAL A 52 -9.59 -10.00 -6.76
C VAL A 52 -10.19 -9.55 -5.43
N ILE A 53 -9.36 -9.47 -4.40
CA ILE A 53 -9.73 -8.98 -3.07
C ILE A 53 -8.99 -7.67 -2.83
N CYS A 54 -9.76 -6.61 -2.61
CA CYS A 54 -9.27 -5.32 -2.13
C CYS A 54 -9.74 -5.12 -0.69
N PHE A 55 -8.91 -4.51 0.13
CA PHE A 55 -9.27 -4.18 1.51
C PHE A 55 -8.62 -2.85 1.93
N ASP A 56 -9.24 -2.20 2.87
CA ASP A 56 -8.65 -1.07 3.54
C ASP A 56 -7.75 -1.57 4.67
N ASN A 57 -6.49 -1.15 4.69
CA ASN A 57 -5.62 -1.42 5.84
C ASN A 57 -6.22 -0.83 7.12
N ARG A 58 -5.86 -1.37 8.30
CA ARG A 58 -6.28 -0.80 9.59
C ARG A 58 -6.00 0.71 9.65
N ASP A 59 -6.86 1.48 10.29
CA ASP A 59 -6.81 2.96 10.34
C ASP A 59 -6.89 3.66 8.96
N CYS A 60 -7.49 3.00 7.97
CA CYS A 60 -7.68 3.56 6.64
C CYS A 60 -9.09 3.27 6.11
N GLY A 61 -9.66 4.19 5.36
CA GLY A 61 -10.96 4.04 4.72
C GLY A 61 -12.08 3.65 5.68
N LYS A 62 -12.70 2.51 5.44
CA LYS A 62 -13.75 1.95 6.31
C LYS A 62 -13.21 1.05 7.42
N SER A 63 -11.94 0.62 7.33
CA SER A 63 -11.31 -0.19 8.36
C SER A 63 -10.94 0.64 9.58
N THR A 64 -11.09 0.04 10.75
CA THR A 64 -10.84 0.70 12.03
C THR A 64 -9.78 -0.05 12.83
N PHE A 65 -9.25 0.62 13.83
CA PHE A 65 -8.42 0.02 14.86
C PHE A 65 -8.73 0.66 16.19
N THR A 66 -9.01 -0.16 17.20
CA THR A 66 -9.31 0.30 18.56
C THR A 66 -8.19 -0.13 19.51
N THR A 67 -7.78 0.76 20.40
CA THR A 67 -6.85 0.43 21.49
C THR A 67 -7.59 0.48 22.82
N ASP A 68 -7.31 -0.47 23.72
CA ASP A 68 -7.79 -0.42 25.10
C ASP A 68 -6.98 0.59 25.95
N ARG A 69 -6.01 1.28 25.33
CA ARG A 69 -5.13 2.21 26.04
C ARG A 69 -5.73 3.61 26.05
N SER A 70 -5.98 4.14 27.22
CA SER A 70 -6.36 5.54 27.49
C SER A 70 -5.36 6.59 26.96
N ASN A 71 -4.21 6.17 26.46
CA ASN A 71 -3.14 6.99 25.87
C ASN A 71 -3.28 7.15 24.36
N ASP A 72 -4.49 7.28 23.84
CA ASP A 72 -4.66 7.71 22.45
C ASP A 72 -4.02 9.10 22.31
N ILE A 73 -3.02 9.18 21.45
CA ILE A 73 -2.32 10.44 21.15
C ILE A 73 -3.36 11.40 20.56
N HIS A 74 -3.82 12.34 21.38
CA HIS A 74 -4.83 13.33 20.96
C HIS A 74 -4.25 14.38 20.00
N SER A 75 -2.91 14.57 20.04
CA SER A 75 -2.19 15.44 19.14
C SER A 75 -0.92 14.72 18.66
N PHE A 76 -0.79 14.51 17.36
CA PHE A 76 0.39 13.93 16.75
C PHE A 76 1.11 15.01 15.95
N SER A 77 2.39 15.20 16.22
CA SER A 77 3.31 15.97 15.41
C SER A 77 4.37 15.04 14.84
N LEU A 78 4.39 14.87 13.51
CA LEU A 78 5.42 14.08 12.85
C LEU A 78 6.83 14.60 13.17
N ASN A 79 7.01 15.93 13.24
CA ASN A 79 8.30 16.54 13.61
C ASN A 79 8.72 16.18 15.04
N ASP A 80 7.79 16.15 15.99
CA ASP A 80 8.06 15.73 17.36
C ASP A 80 8.41 14.23 17.39
N PHE A 81 7.65 13.42 16.71
CA PHE A 81 7.91 11.98 16.58
C PHE A 81 9.30 11.70 15.98
N LEU A 82 9.67 12.38 14.89
CA LEU A 82 10.97 12.18 14.24
C LEU A 82 12.16 12.64 15.12
N ARG A 83 11.94 13.62 15.99
CA ARG A 83 12.95 14.11 16.95
C ARG A 83 13.03 13.24 18.21
N HIS A 84 11.92 12.65 18.62
CA HIS A 84 11.75 11.93 19.87
C HIS A 84 10.97 10.62 19.68
N PRO A 85 11.44 9.70 18.80
CA PRO A 85 10.72 8.45 18.51
C PRO A 85 10.53 7.59 19.77
N GLU A 86 11.42 7.71 20.75
CA GLU A 86 11.34 6.99 22.04
C GLU A 86 10.14 7.38 22.90
N LYS A 87 9.53 8.54 22.66
CA LYS A 87 8.35 9.01 23.39
C LYS A 87 7.05 8.43 22.83
N HIS A 88 7.11 7.83 21.66
CA HIS A 88 5.93 7.35 20.95
C HIS A 88 6.03 5.84 20.76
N THR A 89 5.04 5.11 21.21
CA THR A 89 4.92 3.68 20.95
C THR A 89 3.98 3.48 19.78
N ALA A 90 4.44 2.76 18.75
CA ALA A 90 3.56 2.34 17.66
C ALA A 90 2.42 1.49 18.23
N PRO A 91 1.15 1.80 17.96
CA PRO A 91 0.02 1.02 18.47
C PRO A 91 -0.06 -0.36 17.82
N TYR A 92 0.57 -0.51 16.67
CA TYR A 92 0.77 -1.73 15.90
C TYR A 92 2.00 -1.59 15.00
N SER A 93 2.48 -2.69 14.49
CA SER A 93 3.61 -2.78 13.55
C SER A 93 3.13 -3.08 12.13
N LEU A 94 4.04 -3.00 11.14
CA LEU A 94 3.75 -3.50 9.78
C LEU A 94 3.56 -5.03 9.76
N MET A 95 4.13 -5.75 10.74
CA MET A 95 3.91 -7.19 10.89
C MET A 95 2.47 -7.48 11.35
N ASP A 96 1.90 -6.66 12.24
CA ASP A 96 0.47 -6.79 12.61
C ASP A 96 -0.44 -6.51 11.41
N MET A 97 -0.04 -5.61 10.49
CA MET A 97 -0.78 -5.39 9.24
C MET A 97 -0.63 -6.56 8.26
N ALA A 98 0.49 -7.27 8.29
CA ALA A 98 0.65 -8.51 7.55
C ALA A 98 -0.23 -9.63 8.14
N ASP A 99 -0.38 -9.69 9.46
CA ASP A 99 -1.29 -10.62 10.12
C ASP A 99 -2.75 -10.39 9.70
N ASP A 100 -3.17 -9.13 9.49
CA ASP A 100 -4.51 -8.83 8.95
C ASP A 100 -4.80 -9.51 7.61
N ILE A 101 -3.79 -9.65 6.74
CA ILE A 101 -3.94 -10.37 5.47
C ILE A 101 -4.17 -11.86 5.74
N GLY A 102 -3.43 -12.44 6.69
CA GLY A 102 -3.61 -13.83 7.10
C GLY A 102 -5.01 -14.10 7.65
N ASP A 103 -5.47 -13.24 8.53
CA ASP A 103 -6.81 -13.31 9.13
C ASP A 103 -7.91 -13.11 8.08
N LEU A 104 -7.70 -12.22 7.10
CA LEU A 104 -8.60 -12.01 5.98
C LEU A 104 -8.73 -13.28 5.13
N LEU A 105 -7.60 -13.88 4.73
CA LEU A 105 -7.61 -15.13 3.96
C LEU A 105 -8.28 -16.26 4.73
N HIS A 106 -7.95 -16.41 6.01
CA HIS A 106 -8.56 -17.42 6.89
C HIS A 106 -10.08 -17.26 7.00
N SER A 107 -10.55 -16.03 7.27
CA SER A 107 -11.97 -15.72 7.40
C SER A 107 -12.77 -15.94 6.13
N LEU A 108 -12.11 -15.84 4.97
CA LEU A 108 -12.70 -16.09 3.66
C LEU A 108 -12.56 -17.54 3.19
N GLY A 109 -11.89 -18.41 3.96
CA GLY A 109 -11.62 -19.79 3.61
C GLY A 109 -10.62 -19.96 2.45
N ILE A 110 -9.76 -18.96 2.21
CA ILE A 110 -8.77 -18.94 1.14
C ILE A 110 -7.46 -19.51 1.67
N GLN A 111 -7.03 -20.62 1.10
CA GLN A 111 -5.85 -21.34 1.56
C GLN A 111 -4.55 -20.69 1.05
N ARG A 112 -4.55 -20.14 -0.17
CA ARG A 112 -3.37 -19.52 -0.78
C ARG A 112 -3.80 -18.42 -1.75
N ALA A 113 -3.01 -17.34 -1.83
CA ALA A 113 -3.28 -16.23 -2.72
C ALA A 113 -2.00 -15.66 -3.35
N HIS A 114 -2.14 -14.94 -4.45
CA HIS A 114 -1.13 -14.05 -5.01
C HIS A 114 -1.23 -12.72 -4.29
N ILE A 115 -0.13 -12.20 -3.76
CA ILE A 115 -0.14 -10.97 -2.97
C ILE A 115 0.50 -9.85 -3.79
N VAL A 116 -0.28 -8.83 -4.07
CA VAL A 116 0.15 -7.63 -4.82
C VAL A 116 0.15 -6.45 -3.88
N GLY A 117 1.31 -5.95 -3.52
CA GLY A 117 1.46 -4.81 -2.63
C GLY A 117 2.09 -3.60 -3.31
N ARG A 118 1.52 -2.41 -3.09
CA ARG A 118 2.09 -1.17 -3.60
C ARG A 118 2.64 -0.29 -2.48
N SER A 119 3.80 0.33 -2.67
CA SER A 119 4.42 1.26 -1.71
C SER A 119 4.58 0.58 -0.34
N MET A 120 4.11 1.17 0.77
CA MET A 120 4.06 0.53 2.09
C MET A 120 3.35 -0.84 2.05
N GLY A 121 2.31 -0.99 1.23
CA GLY A 121 1.64 -2.27 1.04
C GLY A 121 2.55 -3.36 0.49
N GLY A 122 3.58 -2.99 -0.29
CA GLY A 122 4.61 -3.92 -0.72
C GLY A 122 5.53 -4.36 0.41
N ILE A 123 5.82 -3.49 1.39
CA ILE A 123 6.57 -3.86 2.61
C ILE A 123 5.73 -4.83 3.46
N ILE A 124 4.45 -4.53 3.63
CA ILE A 124 3.50 -5.42 4.33
C ILE A 124 3.41 -6.78 3.63
N ALA A 125 3.35 -6.79 2.30
CA ALA A 125 3.31 -8.01 1.50
C ALA A 125 4.59 -8.86 1.62
N GLN A 126 5.77 -8.22 1.70
CA GLN A 126 7.04 -8.90 2.00
C GLN A 126 6.99 -9.59 3.37
N LEU A 127 6.54 -8.87 4.41
CA LEU A 127 6.39 -9.40 5.77
C LEU A 127 5.37 -10.54 5.83
N PHE A 128 4.27 -10.42 5.09
CA PHE A 128 3.29 -11.48 4.96
C PHE A 128 3.88 -12.74 4.32
N ALA A 129 4.56 -12.60 3.19
CA ALA A 129 5.18 -13.73 2.49
C ALA A 129 6.30 -14.38 3.32
N TYR A 130 7.03 -13.59 4.11
CA TYR A 130 8.02 -14.08 5.07
C TYR A 130 7.38 -14.92 6.18
N LYS A 131 6.34 -14.39 6.81
CA LYS A 131 5.68 -15.04 7.97
C LYS A 131 4.77 -16.19 7.54
N TYR A 132 4.11 -16.08 6.38
CA TYR A 132 3.11 -17.00 5.88
C TYR A 132 3.43 -17.54 4.47
N PRO A 133 4.61 -18.14 4.26
CA PRO A 133 5.01 -18.61 2.92
C PRO A 133 4.06 -19.68 2.36
N ALA A 134 3.44 -20.49 3.22
CA ALA A 134 2.46 -21.49 2.81
C ALA A 134 1.15 -20.90 2.27
N LEU A 135 0.81 -19.67 2.66
CA LEU A 135 -0.39 -18.95 2.18
C LEU A 135 -0.11 -18.10 0.93
N THR A 136 1.18 -17.88 0.59
CA THR A 136 1.59 -17.04 -0.52
C THR A 136 1.93 -17.89 -1.75
N LYS A 137 1.27 -17.62 -2.89
CA LYS A 137 1.58 -18.26 -4.18
C LYS A 137 2.70 -17.52 -4.90
N THR A 138 2.50 -16.23 -5.11
CA THR A 138 3.49 -15.30 -5.66
C THR A 138 3.42 -13.98 -4.93
N LEU A 139 4.51 -13.22 -4.97
CA LEU A 139 4.62 -11.88 -4.42
C LEU A 139 4.87 -10.88 -5.54
N ILE A 140 4.03 -9.86 -5.67
CA ILE A 140 4.19 -8.79 -6.64
C ILE A 140 4.34 -7.46 -5.90
N LEU A 141 5.44 -6.76 -6.13
CA LEU A 141 5.81 -5.52 -5.44
C LEU A 141 5.77 -4.37 -6.44
N LEU A 142 4.78 -3.48 -6.30
CA LEU A 142 4.63 -2.30 -7.14
C LEU A 142 5.18 -1.08 -6.41
N MET A 143 6.13 -0.34 -7.03
CA MET A 143 6.70 0.90 -6.47
C MET A 143 7.00 0.79 -4.96
N SER A 144 7.65 -0.28 -4.54
CA SER A 144 7.93 -0.58 -3.14
C SER A 144 9.42 -0.54 -2.81
N SER A 145 9.77 -0.82 -1.56
CA SER A 145 11.11 -0.78 -1.02
C SER A 145 11.33 -1.92 -0.02
N SER A 146 12.58 -2.31 0.19
CA SER A 146 13.01 -3.07 1.36
C SER A 146 13.04 -2.24 2.64
N PHE A 147 13.00 -0.91 2.48
CA PHE A 147 13.23 0.06 3.56
C PHE A 147 14.66 -0.01 4.15
N ASN A 148 15.62 -0.52 3.39
CA ASN A 148 17.03 -0.52 3.76
C ASN A 148 17.52 0.92 3.95
N PRO A 149 18.08 1.28 5.12
CA PRO A 149 18.50 2.65 5.44
C PRO A 149 19.66 3.18 4.58
N ALA A 150 20.36 2.31 3.86
CA ALA A 150 21.42 2.69 2.94
C ALA A 150 20.89 3.20 1.58
N LEU A 151 19.59 3.01 1.29
CA LEU A 151 18.97 3.44 0.04
C LEU A 151 18.74 4.96 -0.01
N PRO A 152 18.68 5.55 -1.21
CA PRO A 152 18.42 6.97 -1.37
C PRO A 152 17.08 7.38 -0.74
N LYS A 153 17.10 8.44 0.05
CA LYS A 153 15.87 8.98 0.62
C LYS A 153 15.14 9.87 -0.39
N ALA A 154 13.83 9.93 -0.26
CA ALA A 154 13.03 10.94 -0.97
C ALA A 154 13.41 12.35 -0.54
N ASP A 155 13.16 13.33 -1.41
CA ASP A 155 13.37 14.73 -1.09
C ASP A 155 12.51 15.18 0.12
N ASP A 156 13.11 15.92 1.05
CA ASP A 156 12.42 16.40 2.24
C ASP A 156 11.20 17.28 1.92
N ALA A 157 11.24 18.03 0.82
CA ALA A 157 10.10 18.83 0.40
C ALA A 157 8.92 17.95 -0.05
N LEU A 158 9.22 16.81 -0.71
CA LEU A 158 8.22 15.84 -1.11
C LEU A 158 7.63 15.11 0.10
N ILE A 159 8.47 14.71 1.06
CA ILE A 159 8.02 14.11 2.32
C ILE A 159 7.12 15.07 3.09
N ARG A 160 7.48 16.36 3.16
CA ARG A 160 6.62 17.37 3.78
C ARG A 160 5.26 17.48 3.07
N LYS A 161 5.22 17.49 1.73
CA LYS A 161 3.96 17.51 0.99
C LYS A 161 3.10 16.27 1.28
N MET A 162 3.71 15.10 1.44
CA MET A 162 3.02 13.85 1.73
C MET A 162 2.39 13.85 3.14
N THR A 163 3.08 14.43 4.13
CA THR A 163 2.77 14.25 5.55
C THR A 163 2.11 15.46 6.21
N SER A 164 2.23 16.65 5.64
CA SER A 164 1.64 17.88 6.18
C SER A 164 0.50 18.38 5.30
N SER A 165 -0.72 18.25 5.82
CA SER A 165 -1.84 19.02 5.32
C SER A 165 -2.00 20.26 6.19
N THR A 166 -2.14 21.43 5.57
CA THR A 166 -2.31 22.71 6.30
C THR A 166 -3.74 22.88 6.80
N THR A 167 -4.67 22.08 6.27
CA THR A 167 -6.08 22.15 6.64
C THR A 167 -6.74 20.78 6.57
N SER A 168 -7.91 20.64 7.20
CA SER A 168 -8.74 19.44 7.04
C SER A 168 -9.76 19.62 5.90
N PHE A 169 -10.26 18.50 5.38
CA PHE A 169 -11.31 18.52 4.36
C PHE A 169 -12.59 19.24 4.83
N LYS A 170 -12.88 19.17 6.14
CA LYS A 170 -14.07 19.83 6.72
C LYS A 170 -13.88 21.35 6.86
N ASP A 171 -12.67 21.80 7.18
CA ASP A 171 -12.40 23.21 7.43
C ASP A 171 -12.22 24.01 6.15
N ASN A 172 -11.50 23.45 5.17
CA ASN A 172 -11.31 24.10 3.87
C ASN A 172 -11.11 23.08 2.75
N LYS A 173 -12.23 22.60 2.21
CA LYS A 173 -12.26 21.59 1.14
C LYS A 173 -11.43 21.97 -0.10
N PRO A 174 -11.51 23.21 -0.66
CA PRO A 174 -10.70 23.57 -1.83
C PRO A 174 -9.20 23.49 -1.58
N THR A 175 -8.72 24.03 -0.47
CA THR A 175 -7.30 23.99 -0.11
C THR A 175 -6.82 22.55 0.12
N PHE A 176 -7.59 21.75 0.85
CA PHE A 176 -7.28 20.34 1.07
C PHE A 176 -7.12 19.56 -0.24
N ILE A 177 -8.10 19.70 -1.16
CA ILE A 177 -8.06 19.01 -2.45
C ILE A 177 -6.86 19.48 -3.26
N LYS A 178 -6.58 20.79 -3.30
CA LYS A 178 -5.42 21.33 -4.00
C LYS A 178 -4.11 20.75 -3.49
N GLU A 179 -3.90 20.68 -2.16
CA GLU A 179 -2.70 20.10 -1.56
C GLU A 179 -2.51 18.63 -1.96
N LYS A 180 -3.59 17.84 -1.97
CA LYS A 180 -3.55 16.43 -2.39
C LYS A 180 -3.24 16.29 -3.89
N ILE A 181 -3.85 17.11 -4.75
CA ILE A 181 -3.56 17.14 -6.18
C ILE A 181 -2.10 17.54 -6.44
N ASP A 182 -1.60 18.59 -5.78
CA ASP A 182 -0.22 19.04 -5.91
C ASP A 182 0.80 17.96 -5.50
N PHE A 183 0.46 17.15 -4.49
CA PHE A 183 1.26 15.98 -4.11
C PHE A 183 1.19 14.89 -5.19
N MET A 184 -0.03 14.53 -5.64
CA MET A 184 -0.22 13.49 -6.67
C MET A 184 0.51 13.84 -7.96
N LYS A 185 0.44 15.11 -8.42
CA LYS A 185 1.20 15.57 -9.58
C LYS A 185 2.71 15.41 -9.39
N ALA A 186 3.21 15.70 -8.18
CA ALA A 186 4.64 15.61 -7.89
C ALA A 186 5.18 14.17 -7.93
N ILE A 187 4.34 13.17 -7.74
CA ILE A 187 4.73 11.75 -7.75
C ILE A 187 4.29 10.98 -8.98
N TYR A 188 3.54 11.59 -9.90
CA TYR A 188 2.86 10.86 -11.00
C TYR A 188 3.82 10.38 -12.10
N GLY A 189 4.96 11.04 -12.26
CA GLY A 189 5.84 10.89 -13.42
C GLY A 189 5.52 11.92 -14.51
N ASN A 190 6.26 11.93 -15.61
CA ASN A 190 6.16 13.01 -16.61
C ASN A 190 5.69 12.54 -18.01
N GLN A 191 5.50 11.24 -18.23
CA GLN A 191 5.11 10.70 -19.55
C GLN A 191 3.61 10.43 -19.69
N PHE A 192 2.86 10.50 -18.58
CA PHE A 192 1.43 10.20 -18.58
C PHE A 192 0.62 11.44 -18.24
N SER A 193 -0.51 11.61 -18.94
CA SER A 193 -1.43 12.70 -18.67
C SER A 193 -2.06 12.52 -17.29
N PHE A 194 -1.92 13.53 -16.42
CA PHE A 194 -2.58 13.55 -15.12
C PHE A 194 -3.99 14.09 -15.27
N ASN A 195 -4.99 13.29 -14.90
CA ASN A 195 -6.39 13.71 -14.92
C ASN A 195 -6.79 14.31 -13.57
N GLU A 196 -6.73 15.64 -13.48
CA GLU A 196 -7.02 16.37 -12.25
C GLU A 196 -8.48 16.24 -11.80
N GLU A 197 -9.42 16.20 -12.74
CA GLU A 197 -10.85 16.07 -12.45
C GLU A 197 -11.14 14.70 -11.81
N LYS A 198 -10.60 13.64 -12.39
CA LYS A 198 -10.70 12.28 -11.84
C LYS A 198 -10.05 12.19 -10.45
N GLU A 199 -8.85 12.76 -10.28
CA GLU A 199 -8.17 12.75 -8.98
C GLU A 199 -8.96 13.52 -7.92
N CYS A 200 -9.54 14.67 -8.29
CA CYS A 200 -10.43 15.42 -7.40
C CYS A 200 -11.63 14.58 -6.95
N ALA A 201 -12.28 13.86 -7.88
CA ALA A 201 -13.39 12.97 -7.56
C ALA A 201 -12.96 11.85 -6.58
N LEU A 202 -11.82 11.21 -6.81
CA LEU A 202 -11.27 10.17 -5.93
C LEU A 202 -10.94 10.71 -4.53
N ILE A 203 -10.37 11.91 -4.42
CA ILE A 203 -10.09 12.55 -3.12
C ILE A 203 -11.39 12.79 -2.36
N ILE A 204 -12.43 13.26 -3.03
CA ILE A 204 -13.73 13.51 -2.41
C ILE A 204 -14.37 12.19 -1.95
N GLU A 205 -14.34 11.18 -2.80
CA GLU A 205 -14.84 9.84 -2.47
C GLU A 205 -14.12 9.27 -1.22
N ASP A 206 -12.79 9.31 -1.21
CA ASP A 206 -11.98 8.83 -0.08
C ASP A 206 -12.35 9.55 1.22
N GLU A 207 -12.55 10.87 1.19
CA GLU A 207 -12.93 11.64 2.37
C GLU A 207 -14.36 11.36 2.84
N CYS A 208 -15.28 11.10 1.91
CA CYS A 208 -16.67 10.79 2.24
C CYS A 208 -16.86 9.38 2.79
N ARG A 209 -16.04 8.41 2.34
CA ARG A 209 -16.19 7.00 2.75
C ARG A 209 -15.43 6.61 4.01
N LYS A 210 -14.45 7.40 4.43
CA LYS A 210 -13.61 7.06 5.59
C LYS A 210 -14.37 7.06 6.91
N SER A 211 -14.05 6.11 7.78
CA SER A 211 -14.54 6.07 9.15
C SER A 211 -14.04 7.27 9.95
N SER A 212 -14.88 7.84 10.80
CA SER A 212 -14.50 8.89 11.76
C SER A 212 -13.55 8.39 12.86
N LEU A 213 -13.41 7.08 13.01
CA LEU A 213 -12.58 6.43 14.02
C LEU A 213 -11.12 6.26 13.59
N ILE A 214 -10.80 6.46 12.31
CA ILE A 214 -9.43 6.28 11.81
C ILE A 214 -8.47 7.32 12.38
N LYS A 215 -7.22 6.88 12.58
CA LYS A 215 -6.10 7.71 13.03
C LYS A 215 -4.91 7.54 12.06
N PRO A 216 -4.88 8.27 10.94
CA PRO A 216 -3.89 8.05 9.86
C PRO A 216 -2.43 8.12 10.32
N PHE A 217 -2.13 8.90 11.37
CA PHE A 217 -0.78 9.00 11.92
C PHE A 217 -0.27 7.68 12.51
N ARG A 218 -1.15 6.75 12.91
CA ARG A 218 -0.72 5.44 13.45
C ARG A 218 -0.02 4.61 12.40
N GLN A 219 -0.46 4.63 11.13
CA GLN A 219 0.25 3.99 10.03
C GLN A 219 1.62 4.64 9.79
N ILE A 220 1.72 5.97 9.92
CA ILE A 220 3.00 6.68 9.80
C ILE A 220 3.97 6.21 10.90
N ILE A 221 3.50 6.14 12.15
CA ILE A 221 4.31 5.62 13.27
C ILE A 221 4.75 4.18 13.00
N ALA A 222 3.84 3.31 12.58
CA ALA A 222 4.15 1.92 12.27
C ALA A 222 5.23 1.80 11.18
N LEU A 223 5.11 2.60 10.11
CA LEU A 223 6.08 2.61 9.01
C LEU A 223 7.45 3.11 9.44
N VAL A 224 7.51 4.25 10.17
CA VAL A 224 8.80 4.84 10.60
C VAL A 224 9.47 4.02 11.70
N SER A 225 8.68 3.29 12.50
CA SER A 225 9.19 2.36 13.52
C SER A 225 9.67 1.03 12.94
N TYR A 226 9.37 0.75 11.67
CA TYR A 226 9.84 -0.47 11.02
C TYR A 226 11.36 -0.46 10.89
N LYS A 227 11.97 -1.54 11.32
CA LYS A 227 13.43 -1.76 11.22
C LYS A 227 13.69 -2.74 10.08
N TYR A 228 14.50 -2.31 9.14
CA TYR A 228 14.97 -3.17 8.07
C TYR A 228 15.70 -4.38 8.63
N ASP A 229 15.33 -5.55 8.13
CA ASP A 229 15.99 -6.82 8.42
C ASP A 229 16.25 -7.53 7.08
N PRO A 230 17.53 -7.70 6.68
CA PRO A 230 17.87 -8.36 5.43
C PRO A 230 17.42 -9.82 5.38
N ASP A 231 17.29 -10.49 6.53
CA ASP A 231 16.88 -11.89 6.58
C ASP A 231 15.42 -12.06 6.10
N VAL A 232 14.58 -11.04 6.22
CA VAL A 232 13.23 -11.04 5.64
C VAL A 232 13.32 -11.25 4.13
N LEU A 233 14.16 -10.48 3.42
CA LEU A 233 14.29 -10.58 1.96
C LEU A 233 14.93 -11.88 1.52
N HIS A 234 16.03 -12.27 2.18
CA HIS A 234 16.78 -13.48 1.86
C HIS A 234 15.97 -14.75 2.04
N SER A 235 14.97 -14.72 2.93
CA SER A 235 14.08 -15.85 3.21
C SER A 235 12.84 -15.91 2.31
N LEU A 236 12.64 -14.94 1.41
CA LEU A 236 11.51 -14.93 0.49
C LEU A 236 11.77 -15.88 -0.70
N HIS A 237 11.40 -17.15 -0.55
CA HIS A 237 11.59 -18.15 -1.61
C HIS A 237 10.39 -18.24 -2.59
N VAL A 238 9.28 -17.56 -2.30
CA VAL A 238 8.12 -17.48 -3.21
C VAL A 238 8.51 -16.72 -4.48
N PRO A 239 8.00 -17.12 -5.67
CA PRO A 239 8.26 -16.37 -6.90
C PRO A 239 7.86 -14.91 -6.71
N THR A 240 8.79 -13.99 -6.99
CA THR A 240 8.61 -12.56 -6.73
C THR A 240 8.80 -11.73 -8.00
N LEU A 241 7.89 -10.79 -8.25
CA LEU A 241 7.99 -9.80 -9.31
C LEU A 241 8.01 -8.40 -8.69
N VAL A 242 9.03 -7.63 -9.05
CA VAL A 242 9.10 -6.18 -8.74
C VAL A 242 8.73 -5.41 -10.00
N ILE A 243 7.74 -4.52 -9.92
CA ILE A 243 7.41 -3.57 -10.99
C ILE A 243 7.59 -2.16 -10.43
N HIS A 244 8.40 -1.34 -11.09
CA HIS A 244 8.79 -0.05 -10.56
C HIS A 244 8.85 1.02 -11.64
N GLY A 245 8.50 2.26 -11.29
CA GLY A 245 8.63 3.39 -12.18
C GLY A 245 10.05 3.94 -12.22
N ASP A 246 10.59 4.22 -13.39
CA ASP A 246 11.95 4.80 -13.53
C ASP A 246 12.00 6.28 -13.11
N GLN A 247 10.84 6.90 -12.87
CA GLN A 247 10.69 8.27 -12.42
C GLN A 247 10.06 8.39 -11.01
N ASP A 248 10.12 7.32 -10.23
CA ASP A 248 9.60 7.33 -8.86
C ASP A 248 10.45 8.25 -7.96
N PRO A 249 9.88 9.37 -7.47
CA PRO A 249 10.62 10.31 -6.64
C PRO A 249 10.62 9.95 -5.15
N LEU A 250 9.76 9.02 -4.72
CA LEU A 250 9.70 8.55 -3.33
C LEU A 250 10.64 7.38 -3.10
N PHE A 251 10.55 6.36 -3.96
CA PHE A 251 11.45 5.23 -3.98
C PHE A 251 12.14 5.18 -5.33
N ARG A 252 13.35 5.74 -5.42
CA ARG A 252 14.12 5.74 -6.65
C ARG A 252 14.39 4.30 -7.12
N THR A 253 14.79 4.11 -8.36
CA THR A 253 15.02 2.78 -8.97
C THR A 253 15.96 1.90 -8.16
N GLU A 254 16.86 2.47 -7.36
CA GLU A 254 17.76 1.75 -6.47
C GLU A 254 17.00 0.88 -5.46
N HIS A 255 15.78 1.28 -5.04
CA HIS A 255 14.93 0.48 -4.17
C HIS A 255 14.44 -0.80 -4.87
N ALA A 256 14.08 -0.71 -6.13
CA ALA A 256 13.67 -1.87 -6.92
C ALA A 256 14.85 -2.80 -7.19
N VAL A 257 16.02 -2.25 -7.47
CA VAL A 257 17.26 -3.00 -7.68
C VAL A 257 17.68 -3.73 -6.39
N ASP A 258 17.54 -3.06 -5.23
CA ASP A 258 17.82 -3.68 -3.93
C ASP A 258 16.90 -4.88 -3.68
N LEU A 259 15.59 -4.73 -3.90
CA LEU A 259 14.64 -5.85 -3.81
C LEU A 259 15.02 -6.99 -4.75
N ARG A 260 15.31 -6.68 -6.04
CA ARG A 260 15.72 -7.67 -7.05
C ARG A 260 16.97 -8.44 -6.65
N ASN A 261 17.92 -7.79 -6.01
CA ASN A 261 19.20 -8.38 -5.67
C ASN A 261 19.17 -9.20 -4.38
N ASN A 262 18.26 -8.87 -3.44
CA ASN A 262 18.18 -9.50 -2.13
C ASN A 262 17.07 -10.55 -1.99
N ILE A 263 16.10 -10.58 -2.90
CA ILE A 263 15.04 -11.60 -2.89
C ILE A 263 15.43 -12.73 -3.87
N PRO A 264 15.57 -13.98 -3.41
CA PRO A 264 15.73 -15.13 -4.29
C PRO A 264 14.58 -15.24 -5.30
N ASN A 265 14.87 -15.71 -6.53
CA ASN A 265 13.84 -15.90 -7.58
C ASN A 265 13.00 -14.65 -7.89
N CYS A 266 13.62 -13.47 -7.87
CA CYS A 266 12.96 -12.19 -8.11
C CYS A 266 13.21 -11.69 -9.54
N GLU A 267 12.14 -11.32 -10.24
CA GLU A 267 12.19 -10.62 -11.53
C GLU A 267 11.96 -9.12 -11.32
N LEU A 268 12.53 -8.27 -12.17
CA LEU A 268 12.35 -6.81 -12.12
C LEU A 268 11.87 -6.30 -13.48
N ILE A 269 10.81 -5.51 -13.48
CA ILE A 269 10.33 -4.75 -14.65
C ILE A 269 10.33 -3.26 -14.27
N LEU A 270 11.08 -2.46 -15.03
CA LEU A 270 11.01 -1.01 -14.94
C LEU A 270 10.01 -0.46 -15.97
N LYS A 271 9.11 0.41 -15.51
CA LYS A 271 8.10 1.10 -16.32
C LYS A 271 8.58 2.50 -16.64
N ASN A 272 8.86 2.74 -17.92
CA ASN A 272 9.34 4.03 -18.40
C ASN A 272 8.30 5.14 -18.15
N GLY A 273 8.75 6.24 -17.56
CA GLY A 273 7.95 7.43 -17.27
C GLY A 273 6.95 7.29 -16.11
N MET A 274 6.85 6.13 -15.49
CA MET A 274 6.00 5.93 -14.30
C MET A 274 6.70 6.50 -13.07
N GLY A 275 5.93 7.27 -12.27
CA GLY A 275 6.34 7.75 -10.96
C GLY A 275 5.91 6.81 -9.82
N HIS A 276 5.57 7.41 -8.66
CA HIS A 276 5.01 6.69 -7.50
C HIS A 276 3.48 6.65 -7.54
N ALA A 277 2.91 6.53 -8.72
CA ALA A 277 1.49 6.40 -8.98
C ALA A 277 1.28 5.41 -10.13
N ILE A 278 0.07 4.86 -10.25
CA ILE A 278 -0.28 3.96 -11.35
C ILE A 278 -1.15 4.72 -12.34
N PRO A 279 -0.60 5.25 -13.44
CA PRO A 279 -1.41 5.88 -14.49
C PRO A 279 -2.36 4.87 -15.13
N GLU A 280 -3.60 5.28 -15.39
CA GLU A 280 -4.59 4.41 -16.04
C GLU A 280 -4.11 3.85 -17.39
N ALA A 281 -3.34 4.65 -18.14
CA ALA A 281 -2.74 4.22 -19.39
C ALA A 281 -1.78 3.02 -19.27
N LEU A 282 -1.28 2.76 -18.05
CA LEU A 282 -0.43 1.59 -17.76
C LEU A 282 -1.20 0.35 -17.33
N PHE A 283 -2.51 0.44 -17.03
CA PHE A 283 -3.28 -0.71 -16.55
C PHE A 283 -3.14 -1.93 -17.45
N PRO A 284 -3.38 -1.85 -18.79
CA PRO A 284 -3.26 -3.04 -19.64
C PRO A 284 -1.87 -3.68 -19.59
N SER A 285 -0.82 -2.85 -19.54
CA SER A 285 0.56 -3.33 -19.47
C SER A 285 0.89 -3.96 -18.12
N LEU A 286 0.43 -3.38 -17.01
CA LEU A 286 0.63 -3.92 -15.67
C LEU A 286 -0.15 -5.21 -15.47
N ILE A 287 -1.41 -5.26 -15.90
CA ILE A 287 -2.25 -6.46 -15.84
C ILE A 287 -1.59 -7.60 -16.61
N LYS A 288 -1.11 -7.33 -17.83
CA LYS A 288 -0.39 -8.32 -18.64
C LYS A 288 0.85 -8.86 -17.93
N ASP A 289 1.66 -7.98 -17.33
CA ASP A 289 2.88 -8.41 -16.62
C ASP A 289 2.53 -9.26 -15.39
N ILE A 290 1.54 -8.83 -14.62
CA ILE A 290 1.05 -9.55 -13.42
C ILE A 290 0.48 -10.92 -13.83
N SER A 291 -0.45 -10.96 -14.79
CA SER A 291 -1.07 -12.21 -15.25
C SER A 291 -0.04 -13.17 -15.83
N ALA A 292 0.86 -12.69 -16.69
CA ALA A 292 1.91 -13.52 -17.27
C ALA A 292 2.88 -14.08 -16.21
N PHE A 293 3.16 -13.33 -15.14
CA PHE A 293 4.00 -13.81 -14.05
C PHE A 293 3.29 -14.86 -13.18
N ILE A 294 2.01 -14.65 -12.87
CA ILE A 294 1.20 -15.57 -12.05
C ILE A 294 1.00 -16.92 -12.76
N THR A 295 0.92 -16.92 -14.09
CA THR A 295 0.60 -18.12 -14.91
C THR A 295 1.82 -18.90 -15.38
N LYS A 296 3.05 -18.47 -15.02
CA LYS A 296 4.29 -19.23 -15.26
C LYS A 296 4.34 -20.49 -14.43
#